data_420673f0c9d2d21625a5875240b3712b
#
_entry.id   420673f0c9d2d21625a5875240b3712b
#
_cell.length_a   1.000
_cell.length_b   1.000
_cell.length_c   1.000
_cell.angle_alpha   90.00
_cell.angle_beta   90.00
_cell.angle_gamma   90.00
#
_symmetry.space_group_name_H-M   'P 1'
#
loop_
_entity.id
_entity.type
_entity.pdbx_description
1 polymer ?
#
loop_
_entity_poly.entity_id
_entity_poly.type
_entity_poly.pdbx_seq_one_letter_code
_entity_poly.pdbx_strand_id
1 'polypeptide(L)'
;IYPALEESAGREGWIWLCGTIVHFDSFLQMIYDGYNEATDNGRTYPWDLTFYRAIENGEPLWTSQFSKKKLAAKKREFTEAGLVNKFAQEYMNDARDVSTAAFKIDRIQYHAHEFKSIDRMAYLATTDEMIPVNVYIGVDIAATATNTSDFQVIMVIAMDKEKNRYVLEYFRERIPTFDLPQIIVDMANKYSPVRRATIETVAAQEMVRDMVTRLAHSDKRLIPGIFKGVKPPGGIKKEDRLETTLGPIVNSKKLFIRRSMTELVDEFFEHPFPRHDDLMDGLYYADYYAKAPSSSR
;
A
#
# COMPACT_ATOMS: atom_id res chain seq x y z
N ILE A 1 -40.48 12.90 11.92
CA ILE A 1 -39.90 14.26 11.88
C ILE A 1 -40.62 15.11 10.83
N TYR A 2 -40.85 14.60 9.59
CA TYR A 2 -41.55 15.31 8.53
C TYR A 2 -42.93 15.87 8.93
N PRO A 3 -43.81 15.12 9.60
CA PRO A 3 -45.10 15.63 10.01
C PRO A 3 -45.03 16.81 10.99
N ALA A 4 -43.92 16.95 11.72
CA ALA A 4 -43.74 18.07 12.65
C ALA A 4 -43.34 19.39 11.95
N LEU A 5 -43.03 19.35 10.67
CA LEU A 5 -42.64 20.51 9.85
C LEU A 5 -43.74 20.95 8.90
N GLU A 6 -44.90 20.26 8.88
CA GLU A 6 -46.04 20.68 8.12
C GLU A 6 -46.58 22.03 8.64
N GLU A 7 -46.80 22.92 7.69
CA GLU A 7 -47.23 24.29 7.76
C GLU A 7 -47.95 24.71 9.06
N SER A 8 -47.26 25.40 9.89
CA SER A 8 -47.96 26.37 10.75
C SER A 8 -47.62 27.78 10.27
N ALA A 9 -48.64 28.44 9.75
CA ALA A 9 -48.63 29.86 9.42
C ALA A 9 -47.74 30.32 8.24
N GLY A 10 -47.68 29.58 7.14
CA GLY A 10 -47.03 30.05 5.90
C GLY A 10 -45.50 30.19 5.99
N ARG A 11 -44.84 29.46 6.89
CA ARG A 11 -43.41 29.42 7.02
C ARG A 11 -42.92 28.02 6.64
N GLU A 12 -41.99 27.95 5.68
CA GLU A 12 -41.31 26.70 5.34
C GLU A 12 -40.41 26.26 6.51
N GLY A 13 -40.55 25.01 6.94
CA GLY A 13 -39.66 24.41 7.92
C GLY A 13 -38.40 23.83 7.24
N TRP A 14 -37.26 24.03 7.85
CA TRP A 14 -35.99 23.53 7.35
C TRP A 14 -35.39 22.51 8.33
N ILE A 15 -34.82 21.44 7.80
CA ILE A 15 -34.01 20.45 8.56
C ILE A 15 -32.57 20.55 8.09
N TRP A 16 -31.66 20.80 9.01
CA TRP A 16 -30.23 20.74 8.76
C TRP A 16 -29.67 19.52 9.44
N LEU A 17 -29.02 18.64 8.65
CA LEU A 17 -28.23 17.50 9.16
C LEU A 17 -26.76 17.80 8.91
N CYS A 18 -26.00 17.87 9.99
CA CYS A 18 -24.56 18.11 9.93
C CYS A 18 -23.83 17.01 10.71
N GLY A 19 -22.86 16.37 10.10
CA GLY A 19 -22.11 15.31 10.76
C GLY A 19 -21.06 14.70 9.85
N THR A 20 -20.33 13.73 10.41
CA THR A 20 -19.32 12.94 9.70
C THR A 20 -19.88 11.54 9.43
N ILE A 21 -19.62 10.99 8.26
CA ILE A 21 -19.99 9.62 7.93
C ILE A 21 -19.01 8.67 8.63
N VAL A 22 -19.43 8.08 9.74
CA VAL A 22 -18.58 7.21 10.58
C VAL A 22 -18.84 5.72 10.37
N HIS A 23 -19.87 5.37 9.61
CA HIS A 23 -20.23 3.99 9.31
C HIS A 23 -20.92 3.91 7.95
N PHE A 24 -20.61 2.86 7.17
CA PHE A 24 -21.19 2.64 5.84
C PHE A 24 -22.72 2.43 5.88
N ASP A 25 -23.28 1.98 6.98
CA ASP A 25 -24.73 1.80 7.22
C ASP A 25 -25.29 2.93 8.11
N SER A 26 -24.72 4.13 8.01
CA SER A 26 -25.22 5.30 8.73
C SER A 26 -26.28 6.04 7.92
N PHE A 27 -27.16 6.76 8.63
CA PHE A 27 -28.19 7.59 7.98
C PHE A 27 -27.58 8.63 7.02
N LEU A 28 -26.44 9.23 7.36
CA LEU A 28 -25.74 10.17 6.49
C LEU A 28 -25.17 9.49 5.24
N GLN A 29 -24.64 8.26 5.36
CA GLN A 29 -24.19 7.49 4.19
C GLN A 29 -25.36 7.14 3.27
N MET A 30 -26.48 6.72 3.84
CA MET A 30 -27.70 6.42 3.06
C MET A 30 -28.21 7.64 2.28
N ILE A 31 -28.17 8.84 2.88
CA ILE A 31 -28.51 10.09 2.18
C ILE A 31 -27.50 10.36 1.06
N TYR A 32 -26.20 10.21 1.33
CA TYR A 32 -25.13 10.43 0.36
C TYR A 32 -25.26 9.51 -0.86
N ASP A 33 -25.47 8.23 -0.64
CA ASP A 33 -25.62 7.23 -1.70
C ASP A 33 -26.88 7.46 -2.52
N GLY A 34 -28.02 7.74 -1.84
CA GLY A 34 -29.29 8.03 -2.50
C GLY A 34 -29.26 9.30 -3.33
N TYR A 35 -28.57 10.35 -2.86
CA TYR A 35 -28.36 11.57 -3.63
C TYR A 35 -27.54 11.34 -4.90
N ASN A 36 -26.44 10.61 -4.79
CA ASN A 36 -25.58 10.30 -5.93
C ASN A 36 -26.32 9.42 -6.94
N GLU A 37 -27.00 8.36 -6.50
CA GLU A 37 -27.80 7.50 -7.38
C GLU A 37 -28.89 8.29 -8.10
N ALA A 38 -29.58 9.20 -7.43
CA ALA A 38 -30.60 10.03 -8.05
C ALA A 38 -29.98 10.98 -9.09
N THR A 39 -28.85 11.61 -8.76
CA THR A 39 -28.13 12.52 -9.66
C THR A 39 -27.65 11.79 -10.92
N ASP A 40 -27.03 10.62 -10.77
CA ASP A 40 -26.53 9.81 -11.89
C ASP A 40 -27.68 9.36 -12.83
N ASN A 41 -28.87 9.16 -12.28
CA ASN A 41 -30.08 8.80 -13.02
C ASN A 41 -30.93 10.01 -13.47
N GLY A 42 -30.45 11.24 -13.27
CA GLY A 42 -31.17 12.47 -13.63
C GLY A 42 -32.48 12.67 -12.85
N ARG A 43 -32.58 12.14 -11.63
CA ARG A 43 -33.75 12.26 -10.73
C ARG A 43 -33.49 13.26 -9.62
N THR A 44 -34.56 13.88 -9.12
CA THR A 44 -34.50 14.74 -7.92
C THR A 44 -34.45 13.89 -6.65
N TYR A 45 -33.69 14.36 -5.66
CA TYR A 45 -33.59 13.73 -4.34
C TYR A 45 -34.18 14.71 -3.28
N PRO A 46 -34.84 14.21 -2.22
CA PRO A 46 -35.52 15.05 -1.23
C PRO A 46 -34.60 15.90 -0.35
N TRP A 47 -33.29 15.62 -0.37
CA TRP A 47 -32.27 16.33 0.40
C TRP A 47 -31.31 17.05 -0.53
N ASP A 48 -31.00 18.32 -0.22
CA ASP A 48 -29.84 18.99 -0.78
C ASP A 48 -28.60 18.52 -0.03
N LEU A 49 -27.59 18.08 -0.76
CA LEU A 49 -26.35 17.53 -0.20
C LEU A 49 -25.17 18.45 -0.46
N THR A 50 -24.46 18.80 0.60
CA THR A 50 -23.12 19.36 0.50
C THR A 50 -22.16 18.42 1.21
N PHE A 51 -21.18 17.90 0.48
CA PHE A 51 -20.23 16.92 0.98
C PHE A 51 -18.80 17.46 0.89
N TYR A 52 -18.06 17.36 1.99
CA TYR A 52 -16.70 17.88 2.09
C TYR A 52 -15.75 16.80 2.58
N ARG A 53 -14.54 16.80 2.00
CA ARG A 53 -13.37 16.07 2.52
C ARG A 53 -12.32 17.07 2.94
N ALA A 54 -11.54 16.74 3.96
CA ALA A 54 -10.44 17.61 4.39
C ALA A 54 -9.35 17.79 3.32
N ILE A 55 -9.25 16.82 2.38
CA ILE A 55 -8.35 16.86 1.24
C ILE A 55 -9.16 16.55 -0.02
N GLU A 56 -9.16 17.49 -0.98
CA GLU A 56 -9.80 17.32 -2.28
C GLU A 56 -8.77 17.60 -3.38
N ASN A 57 -8.68 16.73 -4.38
CA ASN A 57 -7.70 16.82 -5.48
C ASN A 57 -6.23 17.00 -4.99
N GLY A 58 -5.91 16.42 -3.84
CA GLY A 58 -4.58 16.49 -3.22
C GLY A 58 -4.27 17.80 -2.49
N GLU A 59 -5.24 18.72 -2.39
CA GLU A 59 -5.11 19.97 -1.66
C GLU A 59 -6.06 20.03 -0.46
N PRO A 60 -5.63 20.68 0.66
CA PRO A 60 -6.51 20.87 1.81
C PRO A 60 -7.69 21.78 1.48
N LEU A 61 -8.89 21.37 1.84
CA LEU A 61 -10.08 22.17 1.67
C LEU A 61 -10.02 23.48 2.47
N TRP A 62 -9.44 23.46 3.67
CA TRP A 62 -9.37 24.60 4.58
C TRP A 62 -7.93 24.97 4.91
N THR A 63 -7.24 25.54 3.94
CA THR A 63 -5.79 25.85 3.98
C THR A 63 -5.35 26.75 5.13
N SER A 64 -6.21 27.71 5.57
CA SER A 64 -5.91 28.62 6.67
C SER A 64 -5.82 27.91 8.04
N GLN A 65 -6.52 26.81 8.24
CA GLN A 65 -6.50 26.02 9.48
C GLN A 65 -5.66 24.75 9.35
N PHE A 66 -5.74 24.09 8.20
CA PHE A 66 -5.10 22.83 7.93
C PHE A 66 -4.22 22.92 6.69
N SER A 67 -2.95 23.24 6.89
CA SER A 67 -1.98 23.16 5.79
C SER A 67 -1.77 21.71 5.35
N LYS A 68 -1.31 21.50 4.12
CA LYS A 68 -0.96 20.18 3.58
C LYS A 68 0.00 19.41 4.51
N LYS A 69 1.00 20.12 5.07
CA LYS A 69 1.94 19.55 6.05
C LYS A 69 1.25 19.09 7.33
N LYS A 70 0.30 19.87 7.84
CA LYS A 70 -0.45 19.54 9.07
C LYS A 70 -1.36 18.33 8.88
N LEU A 71 -2.07 18.25 7.74
CA LEU A 71 -2.92 17.09 7.42
C LEU A 71 -2.08 15.83 7.18
N ALA A 72 -0.96 15.93 6.49
CA ALA A 72 -0.04 14.81 6.31
C ALA A 72 0.54 14.31 7.65
N ALA A 73 0.90 15.22 8.56
CA ALA A 73 1.35 14.85 9.90
C ALA A 73 0.23 14.15 10.69
N LYS A 74 -1.00 14.66 10.58
CA LYS A 74 -2.17 14.07 11.24
C LYS A 74 -2.46 12.67 10.70
N LYS A 75 -2.47 12.50 9.36
CA LYS A 75 -2.62 11.19 8.72
C LYS A 75 -1.58 10.19 9.23
N ARG A 76 -0.31 10.62 9.31
CA ARG A 76 0.79 9.79 9.82
C ARG A 76 0.56 9.38 11.28
N GLU A 77 0.16 10.31 12.15
CA GLU A 77 -0.17 10.03 13.56
C GLU A 77 -1.23 8.92 13.67
N PHE A 78 -2.31 9.01 12.89
CA PHE A 78 -3.36 7.99 12.86
C PHE A 78 -2.83 6.64 12.33
N THR A 79 -2.00 6.67 11.30
CA THR A 79 -1.40 5.45 10.71
C THR A 79 -0.46 4.77 11.70
N GLU A 80 0.42 5.53 12.36
CA GLU A 80 1.35 5.01 13.38
C GLU A 80 0.62 4.45 14.60
N ALA A 81 -0.56 5.00 14.92
CA ALA A 81 -1.45 4.47 15.96
C ALA A 81 -2.27 3.25 15.51
N GLY A 82 -2.21 2.84 14.24
CA GLY A 82 -3.05 1.76 13.69
C GLY A 82 -4.51 2.16 13.48
N LEU A 83 -4.80 3.46 13.39
CA LEU A 83 -6.15 4.04 13.30
C LEU A 83 -6.44 4.65 11.93
N VAL A 84 -5.92 4.08 10.84
CA VAL A 84 -6.08 4.60 9.46
C VAL A 84 -7.55 4.81 9.10
N ASN A 85 -8.41 3.83 9.45
CA ASN A 85 -9.84 3.92 9.20
C ASN A 85 -10.48 5.12 9.91
N LYS A 86 -9.96 5.51 11.08
CA LYS A 86 -10.44 6.69 11.80
C LYS A 86 -10.08 7.99 11.08
N PHE A 87 -8.90 8.09 10.49
CA PHE A 87 -8.56 9.23 9.66
C PHE A 87 -9.48 9.33 8.44
N ALA A 88 -9.76 8.22 7.76
CA ALA A 88 -10.68 8.20 6.63
C ALA A 88 -12.10 8.63 7.03
N GLN A 89 -12.61 8.11 8.14
CA GLN A 89 -13.91 8.49 8.67
C GLN A 89 -13.98 9.99 9.05
N GLU A 90 -13.05 10.44 9.88
CA GLU A 90 -13.12 11.77 10.52
C GLU A 90 -12.71 12.92 9.58
N TYR A 91 -11.76 12.68 8.68
CA TYR A 91 -11.21 13.72 7.80
C TYR A 91 -11.64 13.58 6.34
N MET A 92 -11.95 12.36 5.88
CA MET A 92 -12.31 12.15 4.49
C MET A 92 -13.78 11.83 4.26
N ASN A 93 -14.58 11.73 5.33
CA ASN A 93 -15.97 11.27 5.26
C ASN A 93 -16.12 9.92 4.50
N ASP A 94 -15.13 9.03 4.67
CA ASP A 94 -15.07 7.73 4.00
C ASP A 94 -15.25 6.63 5.05
N ALA A 95 -16.46 6.10 5.14
CA ALA A 95 -16.82 5.02 6.06
C ALA A 95 -16.84 3.67 5.33
N ARG A 96 -15.75 3.30 4.66
CA ARG A 96 -15.66 2.02 3.95
C ARG A 96 -15.97 0.85 4.87
N ASP A 97 -16.67 -0.12 4.34
CA ASP A 97 -16.90 -1.38 5.03
C ASP A 97 -15.60 -2.20 5.14
N VAL A 98 -14.99 -2.13 6.30
CA VAL A 98 -13.78 -2.91 6.61
C VAL A 98 -14.03 -4.43 6.51
N SER A 99 -15.28 -4.86 6.63
CA SER A 99 -15.62 -6.31 6.57
C SER A 99 -15.55 -6.85 5.15
N THR A 100 -15.83 -6.03 4.15
CA THR A 100 -15.79 -6.38 2.71
C THR A 100 -14.49 -5.99 2.04
N ALA A 101 -13.61 -5.22 2.72
CA ALA A 101 -12.33 -4.84 2.17
C ALA A 101 -11.46 -6.06 1.86
N ALA A 102 -10.85 -6.09 0.68
CA ALA A 102 -9.95 -7.15 0.24
C ALA A 102 -8.77 -7.34 1.21
N PHE A 103 -8.28 -6.22 1.77
CA PHE A 103 -7.21 -6.19 2.76
C PHE A 103 -7.70 -5.69 4.12
N LYS A 104 -7.60 -6.54 5.13
CA LYS A 104 -7.94 -6.19 6.53
C LYS A 104 -6.73 -5.53 7.19
N ILE A 105 -6.65 -4.21 7.11
CA ILE A 105 -5.48 -3.42 7.54
C ILE A 105 -5.19 -3.59 9.03
N ASP A 106 -6.22 -3.78 9.85
CA ASP A 106 -6.09 -4.10 11.28
C ASP A 106 -5.33 -5.41 11.55
N ARG A 107 -5.11 -6.23 10.52
CA ARG A 107 -4.35 -7.47 10.59
C ARG A 107 -2.89 -7.34 10.16
N ILE A 108 -2.47 -6.21 9.61
CA ILE A 108 -1.06 -5.92 9.36
C ILE A 108 -0.34 -5.87 10.72
N GLN A 109 0.75 -6.60 10.83
CA GLN A 109 1.57 -6.66 12.03
C GLN A 109 2.74 -5.67 11.92
N TYR A 110 3.27 -5.24 13.06
CA TYR A 110 4.41 -4.34 13.08
C TYR A 110 5.64 -5.02 13.68
N HIS A 111 6.81 -4.69 13.16
CA HIS A 111 8.08 -5.20 13.68
C HIS A 111 9.15 -4.11 13.76
N ALA A 112 10.14 -4.36 14.63
CA ALA A 112 11.35 -3.55 14.76
C ALA A 112 12.63 -4.40 14.68
N HIS A 113 12.54 -5.60 14.07
CA HIS A 113 13.67 -6.50 13.94
C HIS A 113 14.81 -5.87 13.12
N GLU A 114 16.05 -6.17 13.52
CA GLU A 114 17.25 -5.82 12.76
C GLU A 114 17.66 -6.97 11.85
N PHE A 115 18.03 -6.65 10.62
CA PHE A 115 18.59 -7.63 9.71
C PHE A 115 20.05 -7.91 10.07
N LYS A 116 20.42 -9.19 10.15
CA LYS A 116 21.80 -9.65 10.33
C LYS A 116 22.16 -10.77 9.36
N SER A 117 23.38 -10.72 8.86
CA SER A 117 23.96 -11.77 8.02
C SER A 117 25.15 -12.38 8.75
N ILE A 118 25.09 -13.69 9.03
CA ILE A 118 26.11 -14.43 9.75
C ILE A 118 26.37 -15.75 8.97
N ASP A 119 27.60 -16.02 8.62
CA ASP A 119 28.02 -17.24 7.91
C ASP A 119 27.17 -17.53 6.66
N ARG A 120 26.88 -16.49 5.88
CA ARG A 120 26.02 -16.56 4.68
C ARG A 120 24.58 -17.01 4.95
N MET A 121 24.12 -16.86 6.17
CA MET A 121 22.71 -17.02 6.53
C MET A 121 22.13 -15.69 6.98
N ALA A 122 20.85 -15.49 6.67
CA ALA A 122 20.13 -14.28 7.01
C ALA A 122 19.27 -14.52 8.25
N TYR A 123 19.24 -13.53 9.13
CA TYR A 123 18.49 -13.54 10.38
C TYR A 123 17.77 -12.21 10.60
N LEU A 124 16.64 -12.28 11.30
CA LEU A 124 16.02 -11.14 11.94
C LEU A 124 16.30 -11.22 13.45
N ALA A 125 16.96 -10.21 13.98
CA ALA A 125 17.33 -10.15 15.38
C ALA A 125 16.37 -9.27 16.17
N THR A 126 15.96 -9.76 17.35
CA THR A 126 15.40 -9.00 18.46
C THR A 126 16.43 -8.93 19.59
N THR A 127 16.04 -8.36 20.75
CA THR A 127 16.89 -8.43 21.98
C THR A 127 17.17 -9.84 22.44
N ASP A 128 16.23 -10.77 22.21
CA ASP A 128 16.23 -12.09 22.85
C ASP A 128 16.33 -13.24 21.85
N GLU A 129 16.13 -12.98 20.55
CA GLU A 129 15.98 -14.04 19.55
C GLU A 129 16.64 -13.68 18.22
N MET A 130 17.12 -14.71 17.52
CA MET A 130 17.58 -14.66 16.12
C MET A 130 16.72 -15.59 15.27
N ILE A 131 15.86 -15.02 14.43
CA ILE A 131 14.94 -15.75 13.58
C ILE A 131 15.60 -16.01 12.22
N PRO A 132 15.87 -17.26 11.82
CA PRO A 132 16.39 -17.56 10.50
C PRO A 132 15.37 -17.20 9.41
N VAL A 133 15.84 -16.52 8.35
CA VAL A 133 14.97 -16.06 7.26
C VAL A 133 15.61 -16.29 5.89
N ASN A 134 14.77 -16.33 4.87
CA ASN A 134 15.18 -16.15 3.48
C ASN A 134 14.81 -14.74 3.02
N VAL A 135 15.71 -14.08 2.32
CA VAL A 135 15.51 -12.72 1.81
C VAL A 135 15.15 -12.72 0.33
N TYR A 136 14.19 -11.89 -0.03
CA TYR A 136 13.68 -11.72 -1.39
C TYR A 136 13.55 -10.24 -1.73
N ILE A 137 13.75 -9.94 -3.02
CA ILE A 137 13.59 -8.58 -3.55
C ILE A 137 12.56 -8.61 -4.67
N GLY A 138 11.64 -7.66 -4.67
CA GLY A 138 10.72 -7.37 -5.77
C GLY A 138 11.05 -6.02 -6.36
N VAL A 139 11.03 -5.93 -7.68
CA VAL A 139 11.29 -4.68 -8.41
C VAL A 139 10.16 -4.42 -9.37
N ASP A 140 9.48 -3.31 -9.18
CA ASP A 140 8.52 -2.75 -10.11
C ASP A 140 9.14 -1.55 -10.83
N ILE A 141 9.15 -1.61 -12.16
CA ILE A 141 9.84 -0.62 -13.00
C ILE A 141 8.81 0.17 -13.78
N ALA A 142 8.75 1.48 -13.55
CA ALA A 142 7.90 2.38 -14.32
C ALA A 142 8.23 2.33 -15.83
N ALA A 143 7.18 2.20 -16.63
CA ALA A 143 7.28 1.97 -18.09
C ALA A 143 7.88 3.15 -18.88
N THR A 144 7.88 4.37 -18.35
CA THR A 144 8.34 5.58 -19.02
C THR A 144 9.42 6.31 -18.24
N ALA A 145 10.53 6.62 -18.91
CA ALA A 145 11.69 7.33 -18.36
C ALA A 145 11.53 8.87 -18.34
N THR A 146 10.30 9.40 -18.27
CA THR A 146 10.07 10.85 -18.24
C THR A 146 9.91 11.35 -16.82
N ASN A 147 10.36 12.57 -16.52
CA ASN A 147 10.34 13.20 -15.19
C ASN A 147 8.95 13.36 -14.53
N THR A 148 7.88 12.91 -15.19
CA THR A 148 6.49 12.95 -14.72
C THR A 148 5.88 11.56 -14.57
N SER A 149 6.67 10.50 -14.76
CA SER A 149 6.21 9.11 -14.74
C SER A 149 6.10 8.52 -13.33
N ASP A 150 5.60 7.31 -13.27
CA ASP A 150 5.39 6.52 -12.06
C ASP A 150 6.68 6.27 -11.27
N PHE A 151 6.56 5.83 -10.04
CA PHE A 151 7.70 5.56 -9.18
C PHE A 151 8.43 4.28 -9.59
N GLN A 152 9.75 4.29 -9.45
CA GLN A 152 10.56 3.08 -9.44
C GLN A 152 10.51 2.49 -8.03
N VAL A 153 10.17 1.22 -7.89
CA VAL A 153 10.08 0.57 -6.58
C VAL A 153 10.99 -0.63 -6.48
N ILE A 154 11.70 -0.72 -5.37
CA ILE A 154 12.42 -1.92 -4.94
C ILE A 154 11.92 -2.27 -3.54
N MET A 155 11.37 -3.46 -3.39
CA MET A 155 10.84 -3.97 -2.13
C MET A 155 11.72 -5.11 -1.62
N VAL A 156 12.16 -5.04 -0.36
CA VAL A 156 12.94 -6.11 0.29
C VAL A 156 12.11 -6.75 1.39
N ILE A 157 11.89 -8.05 1.29
CA ILE A 157 11.21 -8.82 2.32
C ILE A 157 12.08 -9.95 2.85
N ALA A 158 11.87 -10.30 4.10
CA ALA A 158 12.37 -11.53 4.70
C ALA A 158 11.19 -12.48 4.97
N MET A 159 11.40 -13.79 4.81
CA MET A 159 10.41 -14.80 5.14
C MET A 159 10.99 -15.80 6.14
N ASP A 160 10.29 -16.04 7.24
CA ASP A 160 10.63 -17.05 8.23
C ASP A 160 10.03 -18.44 7.90
N LYS A 161 10.27 -19.41 8.77
CA LYS A 161 9.74 -20.79 8.61
C LYS A 161 8.24 -20.89 8.75
N GLU A 162 7.60 -19.98 9.47
CA GLU A 162 6.14 -19.85 9.64
C GLU A 162 5.49 -19.12 8.48
N LYS A 163 6.26 -18.75 7.45
CA LYS A 163 5.82 -17.96 6.30
C LYS A 163 5.31 -16.56 6.68
N ASN A 164 5.81 -15.97 7.74
CA ASN A 164 5.65 -14.54 7.99
C ASN A 164 6.54 -13.77 7.01
N ARG A 165 6.00 -12.68 6.45
CA ARG A 165 6.72 -11.75 5.56
C ARG A 165 7.02 -10.50 6.35
N TYR A 166 8.30 -10.16 6.45
CA TYR A 166 8.78 -8.96 7.11
C TYR A 166 9.31 -8.01 6.04
N VAL A 167 8.66 -6.88 5.86
CA VAL A 167 9.16 -5.84 4.97
C VAL A 167 10.30 -5.12 5.67
N LEU A 168 11.51 -5.30 5.16
CA LEU A 168 12.74 -4.76 5.76
C LEU A 168 12.96 -3.32 5.34
N GLU A 169 12.81 -3.05 4.04
CA GLU A 169 13.01 -1.75 3.43
C GLU A 169 12.30 -1.71 2.08
N TYR A 170 11.93 -0.53 1.63
CA TYR A 170 11.63 -0.26 0.25
C TYR A 170 12.29 1.02 -0.22
N PHE A 171 12.63 1.06 -1.50
CA PHE A 171 12.99 2.25 -2.24
C PHE A 171 11.81 2.62 -3.13
N ARG A 172 11.40 3.88 -3.14
CA ARG A 172 10.33 4.40 -3.97
C ARG A 172 10.64 5.82 -4.37
N GLU A 173 11.14 5.99 -5.58
CA GLU A 173 11.54 7.29 -6.09
C GLU A 173 11.31 7.42 -7.59
N ARG A 174 11.19 8.67 -8.06
CA ARG A 174 11.17 9.00 -9.48
C ARG A 174 12.59 9.29 -9.94
N ILE A 175 13.24 8.25 -10.44
CA ILE A 175 14.62 8.33 -10.94
C ILE A 175 14.69 7.84 -12.38
N PRO A 176 15.73 8.27 -13.13
CA PRO A 176 16.01 7.69 -14.44
C PRO A 176 16.20 6.17 -14.34
N THR A 177 15.61 5.44 -15.29
CA THR A 177 15.71 3.96 -15.31
C THR A 177 17.16 3.46 -15.39
N PHE A 178 18.10 4.27 -15.89
CA PHE A 178 19.52 3.92 -15.94
C PHE A 178 20.21 3.85 -14.58
N ASP A 179 19.71 4.56 -13.59
CA ASP A 179 20.29 4.61 -12.24
C ASP A 179 19.80 3.43 -11.39
N LEU A 180 18.64 2.87 -11.74
CA LEU A 180 17.99 1.78 -10.99
C LEU A 180 18.85 0.51 -10.84
N PRO A 181 19.59 0.02 -11.86
CA PRO A 181 20.39 -1.19 -11.75
C PRO A 181 21.40 -1.17 -10.61
N GLN A 182 22.07 -0.03 -10.39
CA GLN A 182 23.03 0.09 -9.30
C GLN A 182 22.36 0.02 -7.94
N ILE A 183 21.21 0.69 -7.78
CA ILE A 183 20.43 0.69 -6.53
C ILE A 183 19.93 -0.72 -6.20
N ILE A 184 19.47 -1.48 -7.21
CA ILE A 184 19.07 -2.89 -7.03
C ILE A 184 20.25 -3.73 -6.51
N VAL A 185 21.44 -3.56 -7.10
CA VAL A 185 22.64 -4.27 -6.68
C VAL A 185 23.06 -3.89 -5.27
N ASP A 186 23.01 -2.61 -4.93
CA ASP A 186 23.35 -2.10 -3.59
C ASP A 186 22.39 -2.63 -2.52
N MET A 187 21.10 -2.65 -2.81
CA MET A 187 20.10 -3.25 -1.90
C MET A 187 20.30 -4.76 -1.77
N ALA A 188 20.60 -5.45 -2.86
CA ALA A 188 20.91 -6.89 -2.81
C ALA A 188 22.16 -7.19 -1.98
N ASN A 189 23.18 -6.32 -2.03
CA ASN A 189 24.36 -6.43 -1.20
C ASN A 189 24.07 -6.15 0.27
N LYS A 190 23.32 -5.08 0.56
CA LYS A 190 22.92 -4.70 1.92
C LYS A 190 22.20 -5.82 2.65
N TYR A 191 21.33 -6.54 1.95
CA TYR A 191 20.51 -7.61 2.50
C TYR A 191 20.98 -9.02 2.13
N SER A 192 22.25 -9.15 1.71
CA SER A 192 22.82 -10.45 1.36
C SER A 192 22.89 -11.39 2.60
N PRO A 193 22.54 -12.69 2.43
CA PRO A 193 22.27 -13.40 1.18
C PRO A 193 20.83 -13.30 0.70
N VAL A 194 20.63 -12.75 -0.49
CA VAL A 194 19.34 -12.72 -1.17
C VAL A 194 19.11 -14.03 -1.93
N ARG A 195 17.98 -14.66 -1.75
CA ARG A 195 17.62 -15.92 -2.44
C ARG A 195 17.12 -15.68 -3.85
N ARG A 196 16.36 -14.61 -4.05
CA ARG A 196 15.81 -14.23 -5.36
C ARG A 196 15.51 -12.73 -5.39
N ALA A 197 15.82 -12.10 -6.50
CA ALA A 197 15.37 -10.77 -6.88
C ALA A 197 14.51 -10.90 -8.13
N THR A 198 13.24 -10.59 -8.00
CA THR A 198 12.23 -10.68 -9.06
C THR A 198 12.04 -9.30 -9.67
N ILE A 199 12.27 -9.18 -10.96
CA ILE A 199 12.16 -7.92 -11.70
C ILE A 199 11.01 -8.08 -12.68
N GLU A 200 10.04 -7.16 -12.65
CA GLU A 200 9.04 -7.10 -13.70
C GLU A 200 9.72 -6.89 -15.06
N THR A 201 9.31 -7.66 -16.07
CA THR A 201 9.90 -7.55 -17.40
C THR A 201 8.82 -7.41 -18.46
N VAL A 202 8.54 -6.15 -18.84
CA VAL A 202 7.73 -5.82 -20.01
C VAL A 202 8.59 -4.93 -20.91
N ALA A 203 8.94 -5.38 -22.09
CA ALA A 203 9.69 -4.63 -23.11
C ALA A 203 11.01 -3.99 -22.61
N ALA A 204 11.03 -2.68 -22.33
CA ALA A 204 12.23 -1.92 -21.93
C ALA A 204 12.88 -2.42 -20.61
N GLN A 205 12.14 -3.13 -19.78
CA GLN A 205 12.59 -3.59 -18.47
C GLN A 205 13.55 -4.79 -18.56
N GLU A 206 13.58 -5.51 -19.69
CA GLU A 206 14.60 -6.54 -19.93
C GLU A 206 16.03 -5.97 -19.91
N MET A 207 16.19 -4.72 -20.38
CA MET A 207 17.48 -4.02 -20.34
C MET A 207 17.96 -3.80 -18.90
N VAL A 208 17.08 -3.40 -17.98
CA VAL A 208 17.43 -3.21 -16.56
C VAL A 208 17.89 -4.53 -15.96
N ARG A 209 17.18 -5.61 -16.18
CA ARG A 209 17.58 -6.96 -15.71
C ARG A 209 18.96 -7.35 -16.22
N ASP A 210 19.24 -7.11 -17.49
CA ASP A 210 20.53 -7.46 -18.10
C ASP A 210 21.66 -6.58 -17.52
N MET A 211 21.42 -5.30 -17.28
CA MET A 211 22.38 -4.41 -16.63
C MET A 211 22.65 -4.85 -15.18
N VAL A 212 21.61 -5.14 -14.41
CA VAL A 212 21.73 -5.67 -13.04
C VAL A 212 22.54 -6.96 -13.03
N THR A 213 22.28 -7.88 -13.98
CA THR A 213 23.01 -9.15 -14.07
C THR A 213 24.49 -8.92 -14.38
N ARG A 214 24.81 -8.00 -15.28
CA ARG A 214 26.22 -7.63 -15.59
C ARG A 214 26.93 -7.02 -14.37
N LEU A 215 26.28 -6.07 -13.68
CA LEU A 215 26.84 -5.47 -12.46
C LEU A 215 27.07 -6.53 -11.37
N ALA A 216 26.10 -7.44 -11.18
CA ALA A 216 26.22 -8.52 -10.20
C ALA A 216 27.34 -9.54 -10.54
N HIS A 217 27.65 -9.76 -11.83
CA HIS A 217 28.78 -10.60 -12.24
C HIS A 217 30.13 -10.02 -11.81
N SER A 218 30.26 -8.71 -11.73
CA SER A 218 31.48 -8.04 -11.24
C SER A 218 31.57 -8.02 -9.71
N ASP A 219 30.45 -8.20 -9.01
CA ASP A 219 30.38 -8.20 -7.54
C ASP A 219 30.44 -9.62 -6.98
N LYS A 220 31.57 -9.98 -6.37
CA LYS A 220 31.79 -11.31 -5.79
C LYS A 220 30.89 -11.66 -4.59
N ARG A 221 30.16 -10.69 -4.05
CA ARG A 221 29.23 -10.88 -2.92
C ARG A 221 27.89 -11.45 -3.37
N LEU A 222 27.53 -11.28 -4.64
CA LEU A 222 26.24 -11.69 -5.20
C LEU A 222 26.38 -12.96 -6.05
N ILE A 223 25.32 -13.74 -6.06
CA ILE A 223 25.14 -14.86 -6.99
C ILE A 223 24.34 -14.33 -8.19
N PRO A 224 24.93 -14.19 -9.40
CA PRO A 224 24.23 -13.56 -10.54
C PRO A 224 22.89 -14.21 -10.89
N GLY A 225 22.74 -15.50 -10.65
CA GLY A 225 21.52 -16.26 -10.91
C GLY A 225 20.31 -15.91 -10.02
N ILE A 226 20.47 -15.00 -9.03
CA ILE A 226 19.34 -14.57 -8.18
C ILE A 226 18.36 -13.66 -8.92
N PHE A 227 18.82 -12.88 -9.91
CA PHE A 227 18.00 -11.91 -10.64
C PHE A 227 17.14 -12.59 -11.71
N LYS A 228 15.84 -12.55 -11.58
CA LYS A 228 14.88 -13.16 -12.51
C LYS A 228 13.85 -12.16 -13.01
N GLY A 229 13.73 -12.11 -14.33
CA GLY A 229 12.63 -11.39 -14.95
C GLY A 229 11.33 -12.20 -14.88
N VAL A 230 10.22 -11.52 -14.61
CA VAL A 230 8.87 -12.09 -14.60
C VAL A 230 7.94 -11.17 -15.38
N LYS A 231 7.13 -11.77 -16.26
CA LYS A 231 6.03 -11.06 -16.93
C LYS A 231 4.76 -11.22 -16.10
N PRO A 232 3.99 -10.15 -15.90
CA PRO A 232 2.68 -10.28 -15.27
C PRO A 232 1.83 -11.30 -16.02
N PRO A 233 1.04 -12.13 -15.34
CA PRO A 233 0.14 -13.06 -16.01
C PRO A 233 -0.88 -12.29 -16.85
N GLY A 234 -0.96 -12.62 -18.14
CA GLY A 234 -1.94 -12.01 -19.05
C GLY A 234 -3.37 -12.41 -18.71
N GLY A 235 -4.33 -11.53 -18.98
CA GLY A 235 -5.76 -11.82 -18.80
C GLY A 235 -6.29 -11.72 -17.38
N ILE A 236 -5.47 -11.40 -16.39
CA ILE A 236 -5.88 -11.14 -14.99
C ILE A 236 -5.70 -9.64 -14.71
N LYS A 237 -6.71 -8.99 -14.18
CA LYS A 237 -6.59 -7.59 -13.76
C LYS A 237 -5.55 -7.46 -12.66
N LYS A 238 -4.90 -6.31 -12.59
CA LYS A 238 -3.87 -6.00 -11.58
C LYS A 238 -4.44 -6.13 -10.17
N GLU A 239 -5.61 -5.55 -9.94
CA GLU A 239 -6.32 -5.57 -8.66
C GLU A 239 -6.57 -7.01 -8.20
N ASP A 240 -7.14 -7.85 -9.07
CA ASP A 240 -7.45 -9.26 -8.77
C ASP A 240 -6.17 -10.06 -8.44
N ARG A 241 -5.08 -9.76 -9.14
CA ARG A 241 -3.77 -10.37 -8.90
C ARG A 241 -3.22 -10.03 -7.52
N LEU A 242 -3.26 -8.75 -7.14
CA LEU A 242 -2.82 -8.26 -5.84
C LEU A 242 -3.68 -8.84 -4.72
N GLU A 243 -5.00 -8.81 -4.87
CA GLU A 243 -5.93 -9.37 -3.89
C GLU A 243 -5.72 -10.87 -3.68
N THR A 244 -5.60 -11.63 -4.76
CA THR A 244 -5.43 -13.09 -4.69
C THR A 244 -4.10 -13.47 -4.02
N THR A 245 -3.05 -12.68 -4.22
CA THR A 245 -1.72 -13.00 -3.68
C THR A 245 -1.51 -12.42 -2.28
N LEU A 246 -1.74 -11.11 -2.12
CA LEU A 246 -1.44 -10.40 -0.88
C LEU A 246 -2.57 -10.49 0.15
N GLY A 247 -3.83 -10.65 -0.30
CA GLY A 247 -4.99 -10.75 0.58
C GLY A 247 -4.87 -11.86 1.62
N PRO A 248 -4.55 -13.11 1.25
CA PRO A 248 -4.33 -14.18 2.22
C PRO A 248 -3.20 -13.88 3.22
N ILE A 249 -2.12 -13.21 2.78
CA ILE A 249 -0.97 -12.86 3.61
C ILE A 249 -1.38 -11.85 4.68
N VAL A 250 -2.01 -10.75 4.26
CA VAL A 250 -2.49 -9.69 5.17
C VAL A 250 -3.58 -10.26 6.11
N ASN A 251 -4.59 -10.92 5.53
CA ASN A 251 -5.76 -11.37 6.28
C ASN A 251 -5.46 -12.51 7.27
N SER A 252 -4.34 -13.21 7.10
CA SER A 252 -3.84 -14.23 8.04
C SER A 252 -2.82 -13.69 9.05
N LYS A 253 -2.62 -12.37 9.14
CA LYS A 253 -1.62 -11.72 10.02
C LYS A 253 -0.18 -12.17 9.73
N LYS A 254 0.11 -12.45 8.45
CA LYS A 254 1.43 -12.92 7.98
C LYS A 254 2.27 -11.82 7.34
N LEU A 255 1.79 -10.57 7.30
CA LEU A 255 2.52 -9.40 6.84
C LEU A 255 2.95 -8.56 8.03
N PHE A 256 4.25 -8.34 8.16
CA PHE A 256 4.90 -7.53 9.17
C PHE A 256 5.63 -6.38 8.50
N ILE A 257 5.35 -5.15 8.91
CA ILE A 257 5.96 -3.94 8.36
C ILE A 257 6.56 -3.08 9.47
N ARG A 258 7.41 -2.12 9.12
CA ARG A 258 7.85 -1.11 10.09
C ARG A 258 6.77 -0.04 10.26
N ARG A 259 6.62 0.51 11.47
CA ARG A 259 5.64 1.58 11.74
C ARG A 259 5.83 2.83 10.87
N SER A 260 7.04 3.07 10.39
CA SER A 260 7.35 4.19 9.47
C SER A 260 6.86 4.00 8.04
N MET A 261 6.45 2.77 7.65
CA MET A 261 6.01 2.45 6.28
C MET A 261 4.53 2.79 6.06
N THR A 262 4.18 4.04 6.31
CA THR A 262 2.78 4.49 6.26
C THR A 262 2.23 4.50 4.83
N GLU A 263 3.08 4.78 3.82
CA GLU A 263 2.66 4.78 2.41
C GLU A 263 2.18 3.40 1.95
N LEU A 264 2.85 2.33 2.36
CA LEU A 264 2.42 0.95 2.03
C LEU A 264 1.07 0.62 2.68
N VAL A 265 0.83 1.07 3.93
CA VAL A 265 -0.47 0.90 4.59
C VAL A 265 -1.56 1.68 3.88
N ASP A 266 -1.23 2.89 3.40
CA ASP A 266 -2.17 3.73 2.65
C ASP A 266 -2.58 3.08 1.32
N GLU A 267 -1.63 2.48 0.58
CA GLU A 267 -1.96 1.74 -0.66
C GLU A 267 -2.91 0.57 -0.39
N PHE A 268 -2.68 -0.22 0.66
CA PHE A 268 -3.61 -1.29 1.07
C PHE A 268 -4.98 -0.76 1.45
N PHE A 269 -5.03 0.38 2.14
CA PHE A 269 -6.27 1.00 2.59
C PHE A 269 -7.08 1.56 1.41
N GLU A 270 -6.41 2.19 0.44
CA GLU A 270 -7.05 2.83 -0.70
C GLU A 270 -7.43 1.82 -1.81
N HIS A 271 -6.95 0.57 -1.74
CA HIS A 271 -7.28 -0.47 -2.71
C HIS A 271 -8.81 -0.69 -2.83
N PRO A 272 -9.40 -0.88 -4.04
CA PRO A 272 -8.74 -1.12 -5.33
C PRO A 272 -8.40 0.16 -6.13
N PHE A 273 -8.59 1.34 -5.57
CA PHE A 273 -8.34 2.62 -6.25
C PHE A 273 -7.33 3.50 -5.51
N PRO A 274 -6.13 2.98 -5.18
CA PRO A 274 -5.11 3.80 -4.56
C PRO A 274 -4.63 4.86 -5.54
N ARG A 275 -4.19 5.99 -5.02
CA ARG A 275 -3.54 7.01 -5.84
C ARG A 275 -2.25 6.50 -6.50
N HIS A 276 -1.59 5.58 -5.82
CA HIS A 276 -0.41 4.85 -6.25
C HIS A 276 -0.48 3.45 -5.67
N ASP A 277 -0.13 2.44 -6.43
CA ASP A 277 -0.12 1.02 -6.04
C ASP A 277 1.23 0.35 -6.27
N ASP A 278 2.26 1.16 -6.47
CA ASP A 278 3.60 0.73 -6.85
C ASP A 278 4.27 -0.11 -5.75
N LEU A 279 4.02 0.22 -4.45
CA LEU A 279 4.56 -0.54 -3.32
C LEU A 279 3.92 -1.91 -3.19
N MET A 280 2.61 -2.02 -3.46
CA MET A 280 1.92 -3.31 -3.47
C MET A 280 2.43 -4.21 -4.60
N ASP A 281 2.71 -3.66 -5.80
CA ASP A 281 3.34 -4.41 -6.88
C ASP A 281 4.77 -4.84 -6.51
N GLY A 282 5.58 -3.95 -5.94
CA GLY A 282 6.90 -4.30 -5.42
C GLY A 282 6.83 -5.47 -4.43
N LEU A 283 5.86 -5.45 -3.50
CA LEU A 283 5.63 -6.53 -2.54
C LEU A 283 5.16 -7.82 -3.23
N TYR A 284 4.28 -7.74 -4.23
CA TYR A 284 3.87 -8.87 -5.04
C TYR A 284 5.07 -9.54 -5.71
N TYR A 285 5.96 -8.78 -6.36
CA TYR A 285 7.14 -9.34 -7.00
C TYR A 285 8.15 -9.90 -5.99
N ALA A 286 8.26 -9.31 -4.80
CA ALA A 286 9.11 -9.85 -3.74
C ALA A 286 8.60 -11.21 -3.23
N ASP A 287 7.27 -11.38 -3.12
CA ASP A 287 6.67 -12.65 -2.68
C ASP A 287 6.60 -13.72 -3.78
N TYR A 288 6.72 -13.37 -5.04
CA TYR A 288 6.47 -14.23 -6.21
C TYR A 288 7.20 -15.58 -6.16
N TYR A 289 8.46 -15.59 -5.76
CA TYR A 289 9.28 -16.80 -5.59
C TYR A 289 9.61 -17.10 -4.13
N ALA A 290 8.96 -16.40 -3.20
CA ALA A 290 9.31 -16.52 -1.80
C ALA A 290 8.98 -17.92 -1.25
N LYS A 291 9.96 -18.50 -0.55
CA LYS A 291 9.85 -19.80 0.13
C LYS A 291 10.45 -19.68 1.52
N ALA A 292 9.81 -20.32 2.46
CA ALA A 292 10.31 -20.41 3.82
C ALA A 292 11.70 -21.10 3.85
N PRO A 293 12.57 -20.78 4.83
CA PRO A 293 13.77 -21.55 5.07
C PRO A 293 13.43 -23.02 5.27
N SER A 294 14.23 -23.93 4.69
CA SER A 294 14.11 -25.35 5.01
C SER A 294 14.46 -25.54 6.49
N SER A 295 13.64 -26.31 7.21
CA SER A 295 14.05 -26.80 8.53
C SER A 295 15.38 -27.56 8.34
N SER A 296 16.47 -27.01 8.91
CA SER A 296 17.69 -27.80 9.07
C SER A 296 17.32 -29.06 9.86
N ARG A 297 17.50 -30.23 9.24
CA ARG A 297 17.46 -31.50 9.95
C ARG A 297 18.65 -31.60 10.88
#